data_cc629df99aeb5b1749cd821528854386
#
_entry.id   cc629df99aeb5b1749cd821528854386
#
_cell.length_a   1.000
_cell.length_b   1.000
_cell.length_c   1.000
_cell.angle_alpha   90.00
_cell.angle_beta   90.00
_cell.angle_gamma   90.00
#
_symmetry.space_group_name_H-M   'P 1'
#
loop_
_entity.id
_entity.type
_entity.pdbx_description
1 polymer ?
#
loop_
_entity_poly.entity_id
_entity_poly.type
_entity_poly.pdbx_seq_one_letter_code
_entity_poly.pdbx_strand_id
1 'polypeptide(L)'
;MKILKNLFLCMAIVAFLAAPMLAVAAGEGKAAMPAPAGKDLWDYLTQVKYQKSFTLWPGKGKLYKGTEPHGALLTTYVNKPALAAIKGKKGTMPAGAIVVKENYMPDKKLAAITVMYKVAGYNPGVGDWFWAKYTPDGKVEAEGKSGMADMCIGCHGKAKENDFLFTGELK
;
A
#
# COMPACT_ATOMS: atom_id res chain seq x y z
N MET A 1 59.55 24.82 69.25
CA MET A 1 58.65 25.67 68.45
C MET A 1 58.58 25.11 67.04
N LYS A 2 57.60 24.26 66.72
CA LYS A 2 57.40 23.69 65.39
C LYS A 2 55.99 24.00 64.96
N ILE A 3 55.85 24.79 63.91
CA ILE A 3 54.59 25.21 63.33
C ILE A 3 54.15 24.14 62.37
N LEU A 4 52.99 23.51 62.68
CA LEU A 4 52.39 22.49 61.86
C LEU A 4 51.43 23.15 60.79
N LYS A 5 51.79 23.10 59.56
CA LYS A 5 50.95 23.60 58.44
C LYS A 5 49.93 22.53 58.05
N ASN A 6 48.67 22.82 58.36
CA ASN A 6 47.54 21.97 57.83
C ASN A 6 47.26 22.32 56.39
N LEU A 7 47.43 21.33 55.49
CA LEU A 7 47.09 21.40 54.10
C LEU A 7 45.67 20.84 53.96
N PHE A 8 44.69 21.71 53.77
CA PHE A 8 43.33 21.27 53.44
C PHE A 8 43.26 20.90 51.90
N LEU A 9 43.10 19.62 51.62
CA LEU A 9 42.86 19.12 50.27
C LEU A 9 41.37 19.17 49.98
N CYS A 10 40.92 20.17 49.22
CA CYS A 10 39.54 20.23 48.72
C CYS A 10 39.34 19.21 47.59
N MET A 11 38.70 18.09 47.90
CA MET A 11 38.26 17.12 46.90
C MET A 11 36.94 17.61 46.27
N ALA A 12 37.00 18.16 45.05
CA ALA A 12 35.80 18.50 44.29
C ALA A 12 35.20 17.21 43.70
N ILE A 13 34.06 16.79 44.24
CA ILE A 13 33.28 15.67 43.70
C ILE A 13 32.47 16.21 42.50
N VAL A 14 32.90 15.90 41.31
CA VAL A 14 32.10 16.14 40.07
C VAL A 14 31.06 15.05 39.99
N ALA A 15 29.82 15.36 40.36
CA ALA A 15 28.69 14.49 40.16
C ALA A 15 28.27 14.52 38.67
N PHE A 16 28.58 13.46 37.95
CA PHE A 16 28.04 13.24 36.61
C PHE A 16 26.55 12.88 36.71
N LEU A 17 25.67 13.84 36.44
CA LEU A 17 24.26 13.60 36.27
C LEU A 17 24.06 12.89 34.89
N ALA A 18 24.00 11.57 34.90
CA ALA A 18 23.57 10.79 33.75
C ALA A 18 22.06 11.02 33.56
N ALA A 19 21.67 11.89 32.61
CA ALA A 19 20.30 12.03 32.18
C ALA A 19 19.86 10.74 31.46
N PRO A 20 18.73 10.13 31.83
CA PRO A 20 18.21 8.97 31.07
C PRO A 20 17.83 9.43 29.67
N MET A 21 18.52 8.93 28.68
CA MET A 21 18.13 9.04 27.27
C MET A 21 16.86 8.21 27.10
N LEU A 22 15.69 8.87 27.10
CA LEU A 22 14.44 8.27 26.69
C LEU A 22 14.57 7.89 25.21
N ALA A 23 14.85 6.62 24.96
CA ALA A 23 14.73 6.05 23.63
C ALA A 23 13.24 6.11 23.25
N VAL A 24 12.86 7.08 22.42
CA VAL A 24 11.58 7.08 21.75
C VAL A 24 11.62 5.88 20.80
N ALA A 25 10.99 4.79 21.23
CA ALA A 25 10.70 3.69 20.33
C ALA A 25 9.81 4.27 19.22
N ALA A 26 10.37 4.43 18.01
CA ALA A 26 9.62 4.69 16.81
C ALA A 26 8.73 3.46 16.59
N GLY A 27 7.53 3.49 17.14
CA GLY A 27 6.51 2.54 16.80
C GLY A 27 6.33 2.60 15.28
N GLU A 28 6.42 1.46 14.59
CA GLU A 28 6.07 1.35 13.17
C GLU A 28 4.57 1.71 13.05
N GLY A 29 4.29 3.00 12.99
CA GLY A 29 2.96 3.53 12.76
C GLY A 29 2.47 2.97 11.42
N LYS A 30 1.40 2.19 11.45
CA LYS A 30 0.71 1.74 10.23
C LYS A 30 0.46 2.98 9.38
N ALA A 31 1.04 3.01 8.16
CA ALA A 31 0.86 4.13 7.25
C ALA A 31 -0.65 4.41 7.10
N ALA A 32 -1.04 5.68 7.24
CA ALA A 32 -2.42 6.09 7.05
C ALA A 32 -2.86 5.76 5.60
N MET A 33 -4.14 5.41 5.43
CA MET A 33 -4.67 5.15 4.09
C MET A 33 -4.61 6.44 3.25
N PRO A 34 -4.23 6.36 1.97
CA PRO A 34 -4.04 7.53 1.13
C PRO A 34 -5.39 8.20 0.76
N ALA A 35 -5.35 9.46 0.38
CA ALA A 35 -6.44 10.09 -0.32
C ALA A 35 -6.69 9.39 -1.68
N PRO A 36 -7.92 9.45 -2.25
CA PRO A 36 -8.23 8.89 -3.57
C PRO A 36 -7.72 9.82 -4.68
N ALA A 37 -6.40 9.94 -4.77
CA ALA A 37 -5.65 10.66 -5.79
C ALA A 37 -4.48 9.78 -6.23
N GLY A 38 -4.15 9.79 -7.52
CA GLY A 38 -3.17 8.90 -8.11
C GLY A 38 -1.79 9.04 -7.48
N LYS A 39 -1.34 10.28 -7.26
CA LYS A 39 -0.05 10.53 -6.61
C LYS A 39 -0.02 10.01 -5.17
N ASP A 40 -1.03 10.30 -4.38
CA ASP A 40 -1.08 9.92 -2.97
C ASP A 40 -1.13 8.39 -2.82
N LEU A 41 -1.89 7.72 -3.70
CA LEU A 41 -1.95 6.28 -3.74
C LEU A 41 -0.60 5.67 -4.15
N TRP A 42 0.09 6.24 -5.14
CA TRP A 42 1.42 5.77 -5.54
C TRP A 42 2.46 5.95 -4.44
N ASP A 43 2.49 7.10 -3.78
CA ASP A 43 3.38 7.38 -2.65
C ASP A 43 3.13 6.38 -1.50
N TYR A 44 1.87 6.11 -1.19
CA TYR A 44 1.51 5.08 -0.21
C TYR A 44 2.02 3.69 -0.61
N LEU A 45 1.77 3.24 -1.86
CA LEU A 45 2.19 1.93 -2.35
C LEU A 45 3.71 1.74 -2.29
N THR A 46 4.47 2.80 -2.61
CA THR A 46 5.93 2.82 -2.51
C THR A 46 6.41 2.82 -1.07
N GLN A 47 5.82 3.64 -0.22
CA GLN A 47 6.14 3.72 1.20
C GLN A 47 5.96 2.36 1.89
N VAL A 48 4.82 1.71 1.67
CA VAL A 48 4.54 0.39 2.26
C VAL A 48 5.27 -0.74 1.55
N LYS A 49 5.98 -0.46 0.45
CA LYS A 49 6.67 -1.47 -0.38
C LYS A 49 5.71 -2.62 -0.75
N TYR A 50 4.60 -2.29 -1.45
CA TYR A 50 3.48 -3.21 -1.67
C TYR A 50 3.90 -4.61 -2.16
N GLN A 51 4.91 -4.73 -3.00
CA GLN A 51 5.43 -6.01 -3.50
C GLN A 51 5.97 -6.93 -2.39
N LYS A 52 6.32 -6.36 -1.21
CA LYS A 52 6.82 -7.09 -0.04
C LYS A 52 5.77 -7.22 1.07
N SER A 53 4.92 -6.21 1.23
CA SER A 53 3.95 -6.11 2.33
C SER A 53 2.56 -6.64 1.99
N PHE A 54 2.18 -6.63 0.70
CA PHE A 54 0.92 -7.20 0.24
C PHE A 54 1.10 -8.68 -0.10
N THR A 55 -0.01 -9.42 -0.08
CA THR A 55 -0.03 -10.85 -0.41
C THR A 55 -0.45 -11.01 -1.88
N LEU A 56 0.08 -12.01 -2.57
CA LEU A 56 -0.46 -12.40 -3.88
C LEU A 56 -1.94 -12.77 -3.76
N TRP A 57 -2.71 -12.50 -4.81
CA TRP A 57 -4.10 -12.96 -4.87
C TRP A 57 -4.16 -14.48 -4.62
N PRO A 58 -5.00 -14.96 -3.68
CA PRO A 58 -5.10 -16.38 -3.37
C PRO A 58 -5.35 -17.25 -4.61
N GLY A 59 -4.55 -18.30 -4.77
CA GLY A 59 -4.62 -19.19 -5.93
C GLY A 59 -3.96 -18.65 -7.21
N LYS A 60 -3.35 -17.44 -7.17
CA LYS A 60 -2.57 -16.88 -8.29
C LYS A 60 -1.10 -16.79 -7.91
N GLY A 61 -0.23 -17.24 -8.82
CA GLY A 61 1.22 -17.03 -8.72
C GLY A 61 1.64 -15.68 -9.27
N LYS A 62 2.94 -15.46 -9.39
CA LYS A 62 3.50 -14.36 -10.18
C LYS A 62 3.46 -14.73 -11.66
N LEU A 63 3.33 -13.72 -12.52
CA LEU A 63 3.39 -13.86 -13.97
C LEU A 63 2.39 -14.90 -14.52
N TYR A 64 1.19 -14.97 -13.93
CA TYR A 64 0.14 -15.81 -14.48
C TYR A 64 -0.40 -15.24 -15.81
N LYS A 65 -0.96 -16.09 -16.67
CA LYS A 65 -1.50 -15.68 -17.98
C LYS A 65 -2.57 -14.59 -17.81
N GLY A 66 -2.35 -13.48 -18.48
CA GLY A 66 -3.27 -12.36 -18.54
C GLY A 66 -4.26 -12.46 -19.70
N THR A 67 -5.15 -11.47 -19.75
CA THR A 67 -6.12 -11.25 -20.83
C THR A 67 -6.20 -9.75 -21.11
N GLU A 68 -6.45 -9.40 -22.37
CA GLU A 68 -6.68 -8.01 -22.77
C GLU A 68 -7.82 -7.37 -21.93
N PRO A 69 -7.72 -6.06 -21.62
CA PRO A 69 -6.68 -5.09 -22.04
C PRO A 69 -5.47 -5.05 -21.10
N HIS A 70 -5.37 -5.95 -20.15
CA HIS A 70 -4.19 -6.08 -19.27
C HIS A 70 -3.04 -6.80 -19.99
N GLY A 71 -1.87 -6.87 -19.40
CA GLY A 71 -0.69 -7.48 -20.01
C GLY A 71 -0.85 -8.98 -20.31
N ALA A 72 0.05 -9.51 -21.13
CA ALA A 72 0.10 -10.95 -21.44
C ALA A 72 0.35 -11.82 -20.20
N LEU A 73 1.10 -11.27 -19.22
CA LEU A 73 1.36 -11.90 -17.94
C LEU A 73 1.00 -10.89 -16.82
N LEU A 74 0.49 -11.42 -15.71
CA LEU A 74 -0.01 -10.61 -14.60
C LEU A 74 0.57 -11.09 -13.26
N THR A 75 0.79 -10.15 -12.35
CA THR A 75 0.96 -10.44 -10.92
C THR A 75 0.00 -9.56 -10.15
N THR A 76 -0.85 -10.16 -9.30
CA THR A 76 -1.85 -9.40 -8.54
C THR A 76 -1.57 -9.50 -7.06
N TYR A 77 -1.47 -8.35 -6.40
CA TYR A 77 -1.27 -8.22 -4.97
C TYR A 77 -2.52 -7.62 -4.31
N VAL A 78 -2.76 -8.01 -3.08
CA VAL A 78 -3.86 -7.52 -2.26
C VAL A 78 -3.37 -7.16 -0.86
N ASN A 79 -3.86 -6.05 -0.31
CA ASN A 79 -3.57 -5.69 1.07
C ASN A 79 -4.37 -6.54 2.08
N LYS A 80 -4.12 -6.37 3.37
CA LYS A 80 -4.78 -7.15 4.44
C LYS A 80 -6.30 -7.08 4.41
N PRO A 81 -6.98 -5.90 4.24
CA PRO A 81 -8.43 -5.83 4.14
C PRO A 81 -8.99 -6.62 2.94
N ALA A 82 -8.37 -6.47 1.76
CA ALA A 82 -8.77 -7.21 0.56
C ALA A 82 -8.58 -8.73 0.73
N LEU A 83 -7.43 -9.16 1.28
CA LEU A 83 -7.16 -10.56 1.54
C LEU A 83 -8.19 -11.19 2.49
N ALA A 84 -8.58 -10.47 3.53
CA ALA A 84 -9.59 -10.93 4.48
C ALA A 84 -10.97 -11.10 3.82
N ALA A 85 -11.36 -10.18 2.92
CA ALA A 85 -12.61 -10.29 2.16
C ALA A 85 -12.61 -11.50 1.22
N ILE A 86 -11.51 -11.73 0.48
CA ILE A 86 -11.35 -12.87 -0.42
C ILE A 86 -11.45 -14.19 0.34
N LYS A 87 -10.65 -14.34 1.41
CA LYS A 87 -10.63 -15.57 2.23
C LYS A 87 -11.97 -15.83 2.92
N GLY A 88 -12.64 -14.76 3.35
CA GLY A 88 -13.94 -14.84 4.02
C GLY A 88 -15.13 -14.93 3.08
N LYS A 89 -14.93 -14.95 1.76
CA LYS A 89 -15.99 -14.99 0.74
C LYS A 89 -17.08 -13.94 1.01
N LYS A 90 -16.67 -12.69 1.23
CA LYS A 90 -17.56 -11.61 1.70
C LYS A 90 -18.49 -11.06 0.61
N GLY A 91 -18.29 -11.41 -0.65
CA GLY A 91 -19.06 -10.90 -1.79
C GLY A 91 -18.70 -9.48 -2.20
N THR A 92 -18.12 -8.68 -1.30
CA THR A 92 -17.67 -7.30 -1.55
C THR A 92 -16.38 -7.02 -0.80
N MET A 93 -15.59 -6.08 -1.33
CA MET A 93 -14.40 -5.58 -0.67
C MET A 93 -14.75 -4.50 0.36
N PRO A 94 -14.14 -4.47 1.54
CA PRO A 94 -14.34 -3.40 2.51
C PRO A 94 -13.62 -2.12 2.10
N ALA A 95 -14.03 -0.98 2.65
CA ALA A 95 -13.27 0.25 2.57
C ALA A 95 -11.82 0.03 3.02
N GLY A 96 -10.88 0.64 2.32
CA GLY A 96 -9.44 0.43 2.53
C GLY A 96 -8.87 -0.80 1.80
N ALA A 97 -9.68 -1.60 1.11
CA ALA A 97 -9.16 -2.67 0.25
C ALA A 97 -8.39 -2.10 -0.94
N ILE A 98 -7.21 -2.64 -1.21
CA ILE A 98 -6.38 -2.28 -2.36
C ILE A 98 -6.01 -3.54 -3.12
N VAL A 99 -6.24 -3.52 -4.42
CA VAL A 99 -5.83 -4.54 -5.39
C VAL A 99 -4.85 -3.89 -6.36
N VAL A 100 -3.61 -4.37 -6.40
CA VAL A 100 -2.57 -3.89 -7.32
C VAL A 100 -2.31 -5.00 -8.35
N LYS A 101 -2.38 -4.67 -9.62
CA LYS A 101 -2.09 -5.59 -10.71
C LYS A 101 -0.94 -5.06 -11.54
N GLU A 102 0.16 -5.77 -11.53
CA GLU A 102 1.29 -5.55 -12.42
C GLU A 102 1.01 -6.23 -13.76
N ASN A 103 1.13 -5.46 -14.83
CA ASN A 103 0.81 -5.87 -16.19
C ASN A 103 2.12 -6.00 -16.98
N TYR A 104 2.44 -7.21 -17.45
CA TYR A 104 3.71 -7.49 -18.10
C TYR A 104 3.52 -7.87 -19.57
N MET A 105 4.50 -7.51 -20.36
CA MET A 105 4.64 -7.96 -21.75
C MET A 105 5.01 -9.46 -21.81
N PRO A 106 4.91 -10.12 -22.99
CA PRO A 106 5.33 -11.52 -23.14
C PRO A 106 6.79 -11.79 -22.75
N ASP A 107 7.67 -10.82 -22.92
CA ASP A 107 9.10 -10.86 -22.51
C ASP A 107 9.32 -10.62 -21.01
N LYS A 108 8.25 -10.56 -20.23
CA LYS A 108 8.23 -10.31 -18.78
C LYS A 108 8.66 -8.90 -18.37
N LYS A 109 8.74 -7.95 -19.27
CA LYS A 109 8.93 -6.53 -18.92
C LYS A 109 7.64 -5.96 -18.36
N LEU A 110 7.75 -5.26 -17.22
CA LEU A 110 6.64 -4.53 -16.64
C LEU A 110 6.23 -3.38 -17.57
N ALA A 111 4.97 -3.39 -18.00
CA ALA A 111 4.43 -2.38 -18.91
C ALA A 111 3.57 -1.33 -18.20
N ALA A 112 2.78 -1.75 -17.21
CA ALA A 112 1.91 -0.86 -16.45
C ALA A 112 1.56 -1.46 -15.08
N ILE A 113 1.11 -0.60 -14.17
CA ILE A 113 0.55 -1.00 -12.87
C ILE A 113 -0.85 -0.43 -12.79
N THR A 114 -1.86 -1.29 -12.62
CA THR A 114 -3.25 -0.87 -12.44
C THR A 114 -3.70 -1.15 -11.01
N VAL A 115 -4.42 -0.20 -10.42
CA VAL A 115 -4.83 -0.27 -9.03
C VAL A 115 -6.31 0.02 -8.89
N MET A 116 -6.98 -0.79 -8.07
CA MET A 116 -8.32 -0.54 -7.55
C MET A 116 -8.21 -0.32 -6.05
N TYR A 117 -8.70 0.83 -5.57
CA TYR A 117 -8.71 1.21 -4.17
C TYR A 117 -10.13 1.53 -3.71
N LYS A 118 -10.62 0.81 -2.71
CA LYS A 118 -11.99 0.94 -2.18
C LYS A 118 -12.05 2.10 -1.19
N VAL A 119 -12.79 3.15 -1.52
CA VAL A 119 -12.93 4.37 -0.70
C VAL A 119 -14.40 4.63 -0.43
N ALA A 120 -14.83 4.49 0.82
CA ALA A 120 -16.22 4.63 1.19
C ALA A 120 -16.83 5.98 0.71
N GLY A 121 -17.96 5.91 0.02
CA GLY A 121 -18.69 7.07 -0.50
C GLY A 121 -18.03 7.79 -1.69
N TYR A 122 -16.92 7.26 -2.23
CA TYR A 122 -16.19 7.92 -3.32
C TYR A 122 -16.96 7.86 -4.65
N ASN A 123 -17.46 6.69 -5.02
CA ASN A 123 -18.17 6.46 -6.28
C ASN A 123 -19.20 5.33 -6.12
N PRO A 124 -20.34 5.58 -5.42
CA PRO A 124 -21.31 4.52 -5.08
C PRO A 124 -21.86 3.77 -6.29
N GLY A 125 -22.01 4.45 -7.45
CA GLY A 125 -22.52 3.85 -8.69
C GLY A 125 -21.63 2.72 -9.24
N VAL A 126 -20.36 2.70 -8.87
CA VAL A 126 -19.37 1.68 -9.27
C VAL A 126 -18.63 1.09 -8.07
N GLY A 127 -19.36 0.85 -6.99
CA GLY A 127 -18.87 0.13 -5.83
C GLY A 127 -17.79 0.87 -5.03
N ASP A 128 -17.78 2.18 -5.05
CA ASP A 128 -16.82 3.01 -4.29
C ASP A 128 -15.33 2.76 -4.64
N TRP A 129 -15.09 2.31 -5.86
CA TRP A 129 -13.73 2.11 -6.35
C TRP A 129 -13.11 3.39 -6.91
N PHE A 130 -11.93 3.76 -6.38
CA PHE A 130 -10.97 4.65 -7.03
C PHE A 130 -10.08 3.80 -7.94
N TRP A 131 -9.90 4.25 -9.18
CA TRP A 131 -9.16 3.56 -10.23
C TRP A 131 -7.88 4.32 -10.52
N ALA A 132 -6.78 3.61 -10.72
CA ALA A 132 -5.54 4.23 -11.15
C ALA A 132 -4.74 3.32 -12.08
N LYS A 133 -4.05 3.93 -13.04
CA LYS A 133 -3.06 3.30 -13.91
C LYS A 133 -1.78 4.11 -13.90
N TYR A 134 -0.67 3.42 -13.75
CA TYR A 134 0.67 3.99 -13.68
C TYR A 134 1.59 3.34 -14.72
N THR A 135 2.56 4.11 -15.19
CA THR A 135 3.76 3.57 -15.82
C THR A 135 4.62 2.82 -14.77
N PRO A 136 5.61 2.00 -15.20
CA PRO A 136 6.47 1.28 -14.26
C PRO A 136 7.25 2.18 -13.27
N ASP A 137 7.54 3.42 -13.67
CA ASP A 137 8.21 4.44 -12.85
C ASP A 137 7.25 5.30 -12.01
N GLY A 138 5.94 5.01 -12.07
CA GLY A 138 4.94 5.63 -11.20
C GLY A 138 4.26 6.87 -11.72
N LYS A 139 4.48 7.25 -12.98
CA LYS A 139 3.73 8.34 -13.62
C LYS A 139 2.27 7.91 -13.77
N VAL A 140 1.33 8.75 -13.33
CA VAL A 140 -0.11 8.53 -13.48
C VAL A 140 -0.50 8.66 -14.94
N GLU A 141 -1.12 7.61 -15.52
CA GLU A 141 -1.68 7.61 -16.88
C GLU A 141 -3.20 7.75 -16.87
N ALA A 142 -3.86 7.21 -15.85
CA ALA A 142 -5.30 7.35 -15.64
C ALA A 142 -5.61 7.29 -14.16
N GLU A 143 -6.60 8.06 -13.70
CA GLU A 143 -7.06 8.04 -12.32
C GLU A 143 -8.49 8.53 -12.17
N GLY A 144 -9.10 8.17 -11.06
CA GLY A 144 -10.35 8.77 -10.61
C GLY A 144 -11.59 7.93 -10.93
N LYS A 145 -12.67 8.63 -11.25
CA LYS A 145 -14.02 8.10 -11.52
C LYS A 145 -14.61 8.55 -12.85
N SER A 146 -13.82 9.19 -13.69
CA SER A 146 -14.22 9.71 -15.01
C SER A 146 -12.99 9.93 -15.90
N GLY A 147 -13.19 10.37 -17.14
CA GLY A 147 -12.13 10.65 -18.07
C GLY A 147 -11.38 9.36 -18.49
N MET A 148 -10.07 9.31 -18.35
CA MET A 148 -9.29 8.12 -18.71
C MET A 148 -9.65 6.88 -17.88
N ALA A 149 -10.22 7.05 -16.67
CA ALA A 149 -10.69 5.95 -15.84
C ALA A 149 -12.00 5.32 -16.37
N ASP A 150 -12.76 5.98 -17.23
CA ASP A 150 -14.01 5.44 -17.78
C ASP A 150 -13.80 4.14 -18.53
N MET A 151 -12.65 3.96 -19.19
CA MET A 151 -12.31 2.69 -19.86
C MET A 151 -12.17 1.54 -18.85
N CYS A 152 -11.58 1.80 -17.69
CA CYS A 152 -11.46 0.81 -16.61
C CYS A 152 -12.85 0.46 -16.08
N ILE A 153 -13.65 1.47 -15.75
CA ILE A 153 -14.99 1.36 -15.17
C ILE A 153 -15.93 0.61 -16.13
N GLY A 154 -15.94 0.99 -17.41
CA GLY A 154 -16.82 0.37 -18.42
C GLY A 154 -16.53 -1.12 -18.62
N CYS A 155 -15.25 -1.52 -18.62
CA CYS A 155 -14.88 -2.92 -18.71
C CYS A 155 -15.23 -3.67 -17.41
N HIS A 156 -14.81 -3.15 -16.25
CA HIS A 156 -15.03 -3.77 -14.95
C HIS A 156 -16.50 -3.80 -14.53
N GLY A 157 -17.35 -2.93 -15.09
CA GLY A 157 -18.80 -2.97 -14.91
C GLY A 157 -19.44 -4.30 -15.27
N LYS A 158 -18.83 -5.08 -16.19
CA LYS A 158 -19.27 -6.44 -16.54
C LYS A 158 -19.13 -7.45 -15.38
N ALA A 159 -18.30 -7.12 -14.38
CA ALA A 159 -18.09 -7.93 -13.18
C ALA A 159 -18.74 -7.30 -11.94
N LYS A 160 -19.77 -6.45 -12.10
CA LYS A 160 -20.46 -5.74 -11.00
C LYS A 160 -20.91 -6.67 -9.89
N GLU A 161 -21.45 -7.85 -10.23
CA GLU A 161 -21.94 -8.84 -9.26
C GLU A 161 -20.82 -9.47 -8.42
N ASN A 162 -19.57 -9.31 -8.83
CA ASN A 162 -18.37 -9.73 -8.11
C ASN A 162 -17.55 -8.50 -7.67
N ASP A 163 -18.25 -7.42 -7.28
CA ASP A 163 -17.64 -6.17 -6.84
C ASP A 163 -16.62 -5.59 -7.85
N PHE A 164 -16.92 -5.69 -9.14
CA PHE A 164 -16.09 -5.23 -10.27
C PHE A 164 -14.74 -5.97 -10.44
N LEU A 165 -14.58 -7.16 -9.88
CA LEU A 165 -13.32 -7.90 -9.88
C LEU A 165 -13.36 -9.11 -10.83
N PHE A 166 -12.36 -9.22 -11.71
CA PHE A 166 -12.16 -10.36 -12.62
C PHE A 166 -11.14 -11.38 -12.14
N THR A 167 -10.27 -11.02 -11.17
CA THR A 167 -9.13 -11.86 -10.80
C THR A 167 -9.55 -13.16 -10.11
N GLY A 168 -10.68 -13.17 -9.43
CA GLY A 168 -11.28 -14.32 -8.76
C GLY A 168 -12.58 -13.94 -8.08
N GLU A 169 -13.32 -14.93 -7.64
CA GLU A 169 -14.64 -14.76 -7.00
C GLU A 169 -14.49 -14.34 -5.53
N LEU A 170 -15.44 -13.52 -5.07
CA LEU A 170 -15.58 -13.07 -3.70
C LEU A 170 -16.67 -13.83 -2.90
N LYS A 171 -17.40 -14.74 -3.57
CA LYS A 171 -18.50 -15.53 -2.98
C LYS A 171 -18.14 -17.00 -2.88
#